data_d718bc9a837ed744d12a9ea6a2d99fa4
#
_entry.id   d718bc9a837ed744d12a9ea6a2d99fa4
#
_cell.length_a   1.000
_cell.length_b   1.000
_cell.length_c   1.000
_cell.angle_alpha   90.00
_cell.angle_beta   90.00
_cell.angle_gamma   90.00
#
_symmetry.space_group_name_H-M   'P 1'
#
loop_
_entity.id
_entity.type
_entity.pdbx_description
1 polymer ?
#
loop_
_entity_poly.entity_id
_entity_poly.type
_entity_poly.pdbx_seq_one_letter_code
_entity_poly.pdbx_strand_id
1 'polypeptide(L)'
;MGFGMQSLQRLLVVEDDVTVARALSRTLARAGFSVACARSCAAARALSQSFDFAILDLDLPDGNGVELARSLMTAGKVPTVLFFTSCTDRALLARAARMGSIIMKASGSSPVLAWLAAVSTDAADVPQSGTAPNSRTRGYRASSSSSLRRSRAR
;
A
#
# COMPACT_ATOMS: atom_id res chain seq x y z
N MET A 1 -27.82 19.01 -0.82
CA MET A 1 -26.91 18.26 -1.71
C MET A 1 -25.51 18.38 -1.17
N GLY A 2 -25.05 17.38 -0.42
CA GLY A 2 -23.71 17.38 0.13
C GLY A 2 -22.73 17.02 -0.99
N PHE A 3 -21.93 17.98 -1.45
CA PHE A 3 -20.71 17.65 -2.15
C PHE A 3 -19.79 17.02 -1.12
N GLY A 4 -19.67 15.69 -1.12
CA GLY A 4 -18.69 14.99 -0.31
C GLY A 4 -17.32 15.54 -0.68
N MET A 5 -16.66 16.21 0.25
CA MET A 5 -15.25 16.56 0.11
C MET A 5 -14.49 15.24 0.06
N GLN A 6 -14.19 14.77 -1.15
CA GLN A 6 -13.24 13.69 -1.32
C GLN A 6 -11.90 14.22 -0.85
N SER A 7 -11.41 13.68 0.25
CA SER A 7 -10.08 14.02 0.70
C SER A 7 -9.08 13.60 -0.38
N LEU A 8 -8.17 14.52 -0.73
CA LEU A 8 -7.12 14.23 -1.68
C LEU A 8 -6.29 13.04 -1.16
N GLN A 9 -5.96 12.12 -2.06
CA GLN A 9 -5.05 11.03 -1.74
C GLN A 9 -3.68 11.62 -1.36
N ARG A 10 -3.13 11.10 -0.28
CA ARG A 10 -1.89 11.58 0.32
C ARG A 10 -0.72 10.76 -0.21
N LEU A 11 0.28 11.46 -0.70
CA LEU A 11 1.43 10.86 -1.34
C LEU A 11 2.72 11.37 -0.70
N LEU A 12 3.59 10.44 -0.32
CA LEU A 12 4.93 10.73 0.17
C LEU A 12 5.95 10.59 -0.96
N VAL A 13 6.78 11.59 -1.16
CA VAL A 13 7.94 11.54 -2.05
C VAL A 13 9.20 11.59 -1.21
N VAL A 14 10.07 10.59 -1.34
CA VAL A 14 11.39 10.57 -0.68
C VAL A 14 12.48 10.59 -1.73
N GLU A 15 13.13 11.72 -1.85
CA GLU A 15 14.14 12.06 -2.87
C GLU A 15 15.09 13.11 -2.32
N ASP A 16 16.38 12.84 -2.35
CA ASP A 16 17.40 13.77 -1.84
C ASP A 16 17.76 14.87 -2.86
N ASP A 17 17.62 14.62 -4.16
CA ASP A 17 17.79 15.64 -5.20
C ASP A 17 16.62 16.61 -5.20
N VAL A 18 16.91 17.86 -4.82
CA VAL A 18 15.89 18.92 -4.71
C VAL A 18 15.19 19.21 -6.03
N THR A 19 15.92 19.16 -7.14
CA THR A 19 15.38 19.44 -8.47
C THR A 19 14.38 18.36 -8.88
N VAL A 20 14.76 17.09 -8.71
CA VAL A 20 13.90 15.93 -8.98
C VAL A 20 12.67 15.95 -8.07
N ALA A 21 12.87 16.16 -6.77
CA ALA A 21 11.79 16.22 -5.79
C ALA A 21 10.76 17.31 -6.13
N ARG A 22 11.23 18.50 -6.48
CA ARG A 22 10.35 19.63 -6.86
C ARG A 22 9.59 19.36 -8.15
N ALA A 23 10.26 18.86 -9.18
CA ALA A 23 9.62 18.55 -10.46
C ALA A 23 8.53 17.49 -10.29
N LEU A 24 8.85 16.41 -9.60
CA LEU A 24 7.92 15.34 -9.33
C LEU A 24 6.73 15.82 -8.49
N SER A 25 6.98 16.53 -7.41
CA SER A 25 5.93 17.05 -6.52
C SER A 25 4.98 18.00 -7.22
N ARG A 26 5.47 18.86 -8.10
CA ARG A 26 4.61 19.75 -8.91
C ARG A 26 3.72 18.95 -9.86
N THR A 27 4.27 17.96 -10.52
CA THR A 27 3.52 17.08 -11.43
C THR A 27 2.41 16.35 -10.69
N LEU A 28 2.73 15.79 -9.52
CA LEU A 28 1.78 15.04 -8.69
C LEU A 28 0.69 15.95 -8.09
N ALA A 29 1.06 17.14 -7.62
CA ALA A 29 0.09 18.10 -7.10
C ALA A 29 -0.89 18.57 -8.18
N ARG A 30 -0.43 18.79 -9.41
CA ARG A 30 -1.29 19.10 -10.56
C ARG A 30 -2.22 17.96 -10.93
N ALA A 31 -1.80 16.72 -10.66
CA ALA A 31 -2.63 15.54 -10.87
C ALA A 31 -3.66 15.30 -9.75
N GLY A 32 -3.69 16.14 -8.71
CA GLY A 32 -4.70 16.12 -7.65
C GLY A 32 -4.29 15.39 -6.39
N PHE A 33 -3.00 15.13 -6.17
CA PHE A 33 -2.50 14.50 -4.93
C PHE A 33 -2.08 15.55 -3.90
N SER A 34 -2.24 15.21 -2.62
CA SER A 34 -1.64 15.96 -1.52
C SER A 34 -0.23 15.39 -1.27
N VAL A 35 0.80 16.15 -1.63
CA VAL A 35 2.18 15.65 -1.64
C VAL A 35 2.97 16.17 -0.44
N ALA A 36 3.60 15.26 0.28
CA ALA A 36 4.64 15.57 1.27
C ALA A 36 5.98 15.04 0.77
N CYS A 37 7.04 15.79 1.04
CA CYS A 37 8.39 15.44 0.63
C CYS A 37 9.29 15.22 1.85
N ALA A 38 10.14 14.21 1.75
CA ALA A 38 11.26 13.97 2.66
C ALA A 38 12.54 13.79 1.83
N ARG A 39 13.68 14.18 2.39
CA ARG A 39 14.95 14.14 1.67
C ARG A 39 15.90 13.06 2.16
N SER A 40 15.46 12.28 3.13
CA SER A 40 16.25 11.21 3.74
C SER A 40 15.33 10.15 4.36
N CYS A 41 15.89 8.99 4.65
CA CYS A 41 15.18 7.94 5.39
C CYS A 41 14.74 8.44 6.78
N ALA A 42 15.62 9.14 7.49
CA ALA A 42 15.31 9.68 8.81
C ALA A 42 14.15 10.69 8.76
N ALA A 43 14.17 11.61 7.80
CA ALA A 43 13.09 12.59 7.62
C ALA A 43 11.76 11.92 7.28
N ALA A 44 11.76 10.89 6.44
CA ALA A 44 10.56 10.14 6.10
C ALA A 44 9.97 9.40 7.31
N ARG A 45 10.81 8.74 8.10
CA ARG A 45 10.39 8.04 9.33
C ARG A 45 9.83 8.99 10.40
N ALA A 46 10.33 10.21 10.46
CA ALA A 46 9.89 11.22 11.43
C ALA A 46 8.49 11.79 11.14
N LEU A 47 7.96 11.59 9.94
CA LEU A 47 6.61 12.01 9.61
C LEU A 47 5.59 11.17 10.40
N SER A 48 4.70 11.83 11.11
CA SER A 48 3.69 11.17 11.95
C SER A 48 2.45 10.69 11.18
N GLN A 49 2.21 11.30 10.01
CA GLN A 49 1.03 11.01 9.19
C GLN A 49 1.17 9.73 8.37
N SER A 50 0.03 9.16 7.98
CA SER A 50 -0.07 8.06 7.02
C SER A 50 -0.27 8.60 5.61
N PHE A 51 0.11 7.80 4.62
CA PHE A 51 -0.03 8.10 3.20
C PHE A 51 -0.72 6.95 2.47
N ASP A 52 -1.38 7.25 1.37
CA ASP A 52 -1.98 6.23 0.50
C ASP A 52 -0.93 5.58 -0.38
N PHE A 53 0.07 6.37 -0.81
CA PHE A 53 1.18 5.93 -1.65
C PHE A 53 2.48 6.56 -1.21
N ALA A 54 3.60 5.88 -1.47
CA ALA A 54 4.93 6.48 -1.39
C ALA A 54 5.72 6.24 -2.67
N ILE A 55 6.43 7.26 -3.10
CA ILE A 55 7.42 7.21 -4.18
C ILE A 55 8.79 7.42 -3.57
N LEU A 56 9.63 6.40 -3.65
CA LEU A 56 10.92 6.34 -2.95
C LEU A 56 12.07 6.19 -3.94
N ASP A 57 13.12 6.96 -3.75
CA ASP A 57 14.40 6.63 -4.37
C ASP A 57 15.05 5.44 -3.64
N LEU A 58 15.80 4.64 -4.37
CA LEU A 58 16.61 3.55 -3.78
C LEU A 58 17.89 4.05 -3.13
N ASP A 59 18.52 5.07 -3.73
CA ASP A 59 19.77 5.66 -3.22
C ASP A 59 19.47 6.91 -2.41
N LEU A 60 19.53 6.79 -1.11
CA LEU A 60 19.32 7.90 -0.17
C LEU A 60 20.57 8.12 0.67
N PRO A 61 20.83 9.35 1.16
CA PRO A 61 22.08 9.68 1.83
C PRO A 61 22.33 8.90 3.13
N ASP A 62 21.26 8.42 3.79
CA ASP A 62 21.31 7.75 5.09
C ASP A 62 20.77 6.30 5.05
N GLY A 63 20.62 5.72 3.86
CA GLY A 63 20.14 4.38 3.69
C GLY A 63 19.63 4.08 2.29
N ASN A 64 18.88 3.01 2.15
CA ASN A 64 18.28 2.64 0.87
C ASN A 64 16.75 2.60 0.94
N GLY A 65 16.11 2.80 -0.21
CA GLY A 65 14.66 2.86 -0.32
C GLY A 65 13.95 1.56 0.04
N VAL A 66 14.60 0.40 -0.10
CA VAL A 66 14.00 -0.91 0.24
C VAL A 66 13.80 -1.03 1.76
N GLU A 67 14.81 -0.69 2.53
CA GLU A 67 14.71 -0.71 4.00
C GLU A 67 13.73 0.34 4.51
N LEU A 68 13.72 1.51 3.88
CA LEU A 68 12.74 2.55 4.18
C LEU A 68 11.31 2.07 3.89
N ALA A 69 11.06 1.48 2.72
CA ALA A 69 9.75 0.93 2.34
C ALA A 69 9.28 -0.10 3.37
N ARG A 70 10.16 -1.03 3.74
CA ARG A 70 9.86 -2.04 4.77
C ARG A 70 9.46 -1.40 6.10
N SER A 71 10.22 -0.41 6.54
CA SER A 71 9.94 0.32 7.78
C SER A 71 8.59 1.02 7.76
N LEU A 72 8.27 1.75 6.68
CA LEU A 72 7.02 2.48 6.54
C LEU A 72 5.81 1.54 6.42
N MET A 73 5.93 0.45 5.67
CA MET A 73 4.87 -0.54 5.52
C MET A 73 4.61 -1.30 6.82
N THR A 74 5.65 -1.72 7.51
CA THR A 74 5.54 -2.41 8.82
C THR A 74 4.90 -1.51 9.87
N ALA A 75 5.20 -0.20 9.85
CA ALA A 75 4.58 0.77 10.74
C ALA A 75 3.13 1.13 10.37
N GLY A 76 2.59 0.57 9.28
CA GLY A 76 1.25 0.89 8.79
C GLY A 76 1.10 2.30 8.21
N LYS A 77 2.21 2.96 7.89
CA LYS A 77 2.21 4.34 7.37
C LYS A 77 1.90 4.44 5.89
N VAL A 78 2.28 3.41 5.11
CA VAL A 78 2.08 3.36 3.66
C VAL A 78 1.75 1.93 3.25
N PRO A 79 0.63 1.67 2.55
CA PRO A 79 0.30 0.33 2.06
C PRO A 79 0.97 0.00 0.71
N THR A 80 1.26 1.00 -0.11
CA THR A 80 1.70 0.80 -1.50
C THR A 80 2.88 1.71 -1.82
N VAL A 81 3.95 1.14 -2.35
CA VAL A 81 5.17 1.86 -2.70
C VAL A 81 5.52 1.72 -4.17
N LEU A 82 6.11 2.77 -4.73
CA LEU A 82 6.75 2.82 -6.02
C LEU A 82 8.20 3.26 -5.81
N PHE A 83 9.13 2.58 -6.46
CA PHE A 83 10.52 3.03 -6.50
C PHE A 83 10.77 3.81 -7.78
N PHE A 84 11.21 5.05 -7.63
CA PHE A 84 11.57 5.95 -8.73
C PHE A 84 13.05 6.28 -8.60
N THR A 85 13.89 5.63 -9.42
CA THR A 85 15.32 5.57 -9.17
C THR A 85 16.17 5.57 -10.42
N SER A 86 17.43 5.99 -10.29
CA SER A 86 18.49 5.80 -11.28
C SER A 86 19.46 4.67 -10.91
N CYS A 87 19.17 3.93 -9.84
CA CYS A 87 20.01 2.84 -9.35
C CYS A 87 20.19 1.75 -10.40
N THR A 88 21.41 1.24 -10.51
CA THR A 88 21.78 0.13 -11.42
C THR A 88 22.21 -1.14 -10.69
N ASP A 89 22.20 -1.13 -9.36
CA ASP A 89 22.50 -2.30 -8.53
C ASP A 89 21.40 -3.35 -8.70
N ARG A 90 21.74 -4.45 -9.38
CA ARG A 90 20.79 -5.53 -9.68
C ARG A 90 20.23 -6.20 -8.43
N ALA A 91 21.04 -6.36 -7.37
CA ALA A 91 20.60 -6.99 -6.15
C ALA A 91 19.60 -6.10 -5.41
N LEU A 92 19.85 -4.80 -5.36
CA LEU A 92 18.95 -3.84 -4.76
C LEU A 92 17.63 -3.72 -5.56
N LEU A 93 17.73 -3.66 -6.89
CA LEU A 93 16.55 -3.64 -7.77
C LEU A 93 15.69 -4.91 -7.62
N ALA A 94 16.31 -6.09 -7.50
CA ALA A 94 15.60 -7.34 -7.27
C ALA A 94 14.85 -7.35 -5.92
N ARG A 95 15.45 -6.78 -4.88
CA ARG A 95 14.80 -6.61 -3.57
C ARG A 95 13.63 -5.62 -3.65
N ALA A 96 13.81 -4.50 -4.34
CA ALA A 96 12.78 -3.50 -4.54
C ALA A 96 11.57 -4.08 -5.29
N ALA A 97 11.80 -4.86 -6.34
CA ALA A 97 10.75 -5.48 -7.16
C ALA A 97 9.82 -6.42 -6.38
N ARG A 98 10.29 -6.96 -5.24
CA ARG A 98 9.46 -7.78 -4.34
C ARG A 98 8.51 -6.96 -3.49
N MET A 99 8.74 -5.68 -3.35
CA MET A 99 7.97 -4.79 -2.47
C MET A 99 7.04 -3.85 -3.22
N GLY A 100 7.38 -3.49 -4.44
CA GLY A 100 6.62 -2.55 -5.24
C GLY A 100 7.10 -2.47 -6.68
N SER A 101 6.47 -1.60 -7.44
CA SER A 101 6.87 -1.32 -8.83
C SER A 101 8.14 -0.48 -8.87
N ILE A 102 8.89 -0.59 -9.96
CA ILE A 102 10.10 0.19 -10.20
C ILE A 102 9.92 0.97 -11.50
N ILE A 103 10.19 2.27 -11.46
CA ILE A 103 10.25 3.14 -12.62
C ILE A 103 11.62 3.83 -12.61
N MET A 104 12.31 3.75 -13.74
CA MET A 104 13.60 4.42 -13.89
C MET A 104 13.38 5.92 -14.12
N LYS A 105 14.17 6.76 -13.44
CA LYS A 105 14.11 8.24 -13.58
C LYS A 105 14.30 8.70 -15.04
N ALA A 106 15.07 7.97 -15.81
CA ALA A 106 15.27 8.24 -17.24
C ALA A 106 13.97 8.18 -18.06
N SER A 107 12.95 7.47 -17.59
CA SER A 107 11.64 7.40 -18.25
C SER A 107 10.74 8.62 -17.98
N GLY A 108 11.16 9.54 -17.13
CA GLY A 108 10.39 10.71 -16.77
C GLY A 108 9.22 10.42 -15.81
N SER A 109 8.38 11.40 -15.58
CA SER A 109 7.26 11.32 -14.63
C SER A 109 5.97 10.73 -15.21
N SER A 110 5.84 10.61 -16.53
CA SER A 110 4.63 10.06 -17.15
C SER A 110 4.31 8.63 -16.73
N PRO A 111 5.27 7.70 -16.63
CA PRO A 111 4.99 6.36 -16.09
C PRO A 111 4.56 6.36 -14.63
N VAL A 112 5.03 7.32 -13.83
CA VAL A 112 4.60 7.49 -12.44
C VAL A 112 3.12 7.84 -12.38
N LEU A 113 2.68 8.79 -13.20
CA LEU A 113 1.26 9.17 -13.29
C LEU A 113 0.39 8.00 -13.76
N ALA A 114 0.86 7.25 -14.74
CA ALA A 114 0.15 6.05 -15.23
C ALA A 114 0.00 4.99 -14.14
N TRP A 115 1.06 4.75 -13.37
CA TRP A 115 1.03 3.83 -12.25
C TRP A 115 0.03 4.28 -11.17
N LEU A 116 0.05 5.56 -10.80
CA LEU A 116 -0.88 6.12 -9.81
C LEU A 116 -2.32 6.00 -10.28
N ALA A 117 -2.61 6.25 -11.55
CA ALA A 117 -3.95 6.09 -12.11
C ALA A 117 -4.44 4.62 -11.98
N ALA A 118 -3.57 3.65 -12.25
CA ALA A 118 -3.90 2.24 -12.13
C ALA A 118 -4.19 1.81 -10.69
N VAL A 119 -3.30 2.15 -9.75
CA VAL A 119 -3.46 1.74 -8.34
C VAL A 119 -4.57 2.51 -7.60
N SER A 120 -4.87 3.74 -8.01
CA SER A 120 -6.00 4.52 -7.47
C SER A 120 -7.34 3.92 -7.88
N THR A 121 -7.45 3.36 -9.07
CA THR A 121 -8.65 2.68 -9.56
C THR A 121 -8.90 1.40 -8.78
N ASP A 122 -7.87 0.59 -8.54
CA ASP A 122 -7.98 -0.65 -7.77
C ASP A 122 -8.40 -0.39 -6.32
N ALA A 123 -7.95 0.69 -5.71
CA ALA A 123 -8.35 1.10 -4.36
C ALA A 123 -9.84 1.49 -4.26
N ALA A 124 -10.42 1.99 -5.35
CA ALA A 124 -11.84 2.37 -5.41
C ALA A 124 -12.78 1.15 -5.57
N ASP A 125 -12.26 0.01 -6.03
CA ASP A 125 -13.02 -1.21 -6.34
C ASP A 125 -12.89 -2.29 -5.25
N VAL A 126 -12.49 -1.94 -4.05
CA VAL A 126 -12.62 -2.81 -2.88
C VAL A 126 -14.08 -2.78 -2.44
N PRO A 127 -14.88 -3.84 -2.68
CA PRO A 127 -16.23 -3.88 -2.14
C PRO A 127 -16.13 -3.79 -0.63
N GLN A 128 -16.76 -2.79 -0.09
CA GLN A 128 -17.02 -2.68 1.36
C GLN A 128 -17.99 -3.82 1.72
N SER A 129 -17.52 -5.06 1.71
CA SER A 129 -18.28 -6.19 2.21
C SER A 129 -18.23 -6.21 3.72
N GLY A 130 -18.85 -5.22 4.31
CA GLY A 130 -19.16 -5.16 5.73
C GLY A 130 -20.55 -5.66 5.99
N THR A 131 -20.87 -6.88 5.56
CA THR A 131 -22.01 -7.61 6.13
C THR A 131 -21.62 -9.07 6.17
N ALA A 132 -21.12 -9.48 7.30
CA ALA A 132 -21.11 -10.89 7.64
C ALA A 132 -22.57 -11.40 7.54
N PRO A 133 -22.86 -12.46 6.78
CA PRO A 133 -24.18 -13.05 6.82
C PRO A 133 -24.39 -13.57 8.24
N ASN A 134 -25.39 -13.04 8.89
CA ASN A 134 -25.88 -13.53 10.14
C ASN A 134 -26.31 -14.99 9.91
N SER A 135 -25.45 -15.93 10.21
CA SER A 135 -25.77 -17.34 10.20
C SER A 135 -26.74 -17.59 11.35
N ARG A 136 -28.03 -17.48 11.05
CA ARG A 136 -29.04 -18.14 11.85
C ARG A 136 -28.76 -19.62 11.76
N THR A 137 -28.07 -20.15 12.73
CA THR A 137 -28.02 -21.58 12.99
C THR A 137 -29.45 -22.04 13.21
N ARG A 138 -30.03 -22.59 12.19
CA ARG A 138 -31.20 -23.50 12.37
C ARG A 138 -30.71 -24.68 13.18
N GLY A 139 -31.21 -24.75 14.40
CA GLY A 139 -30.98 -25.89 15.27
C GLY A 139 -31.37 -27.18 14.57
N TYR A 140 -30.38 -28.01 14.37
CA TYR A 140 -30.62 -29.39 14.03
C TYR A 140 -31.03 -30.10 15.31
N ARG A 141 -32.32 -30.38 15.44
CA ARG A 141 -32.85 -31.27 16.48
C ARG A 141 -32.37 -32.70 16.16
N ALA A 142 -31.39 -33.15 16.91
CA ALA A 142 -31.09 -34.58 16.95
C ALA A 142 -32.19 -35.27 17.73
N SER A 143 -33.02 -36.00 17.04
CA SER A 143 -33.92 -36.95 17.65
C SER A 143 -33.13 -38.21 18.05
N SER A 144 -32.95 -38.37 19.33
CA SER A 144 -32.50 -39.59 19.95
C SER A 144 -33.62 -40.63 19.85
N SER A 145 -33.42 -41.69 19.10
CA SER A 145 -34.18 -42.92 19.28
C SER A 145 -33.28 -43.99 19.87
N SER A 146 -33.50 -44.19 21.15
CA SER A 146 -33.03 -45.33 21.89
C SER A 146 -33.69 -46.61 21.35
N SER A 147 -32.89 -47.61 21.08
CA SER A 147 -33.37 -48.99 20.98
C SER A 147 -32.41 -49.87 21.74
N LEU A 148 -32.80 -50.16 22.97
CA LEU A 148 -32.33 -51.29 23.73
C LEU A 148 -32.73 -52.58 23.01
N ARG A 149 -31.80 -53.51 22.79
CA ARG A 149 -32.13 -54.92 22.82
C ARG A 149 -31.03 -55.71 23.54
N ARG A 150 -31.51 -56.30 24.61
CA ARG A 150 -30.88 -57.39 25.35
C ARG A 150 -30.87 -58.67 24.51
N SER A 151 -29.84 -59.45 24.65
CA SER A 151 -29.83 -60.91 24.58
C SER A 151 -28.57 -61.40 25.26
N ARG A 152 -28.61 -61.89 26.33
CA ARG A 152 -28.69 -63.17 27.04
C ARG A 152 -28.02 -64.30 26.26
N ALA A 153 -27.00 -64.85 26.95
CA ALA A 153 -26.90 -66.23 27.39
C ALA A 153 -25.97 -67.17 26.56
N ARG A 154 -25.10 -67.70 27.16
CA ARG A 154 -24.49 -68.96 27.63
C ARG A 154 -23.02 -69.04 27.32
#